data_5f936d21383e35ed6dc9f51f07e3fb73
#
_entry.id   5f936d21383e35ed6dc9f51f07e3fb73
#
_cell.length_a   1.000
_cell.length_b   1.000
_cell.length_c   1.000
_cell.angle_alpha   90.00
_cell.angle_beta   90.00
_cell.angle_gamma   90.00
#
_symmetry.space_group_name_H-M   'P 1'
#
loop_
_entity.id
_entity.type
_entity.pdbx_description
1 polymer ?
#
loop_
_entity_poly.entity_id
_entity_poly.type
_entity_poly.pdbx_seq_one_letter_code
_entity_poly.pdbx_strand_id
1 'polypeptide(L)'
;MSEFTTDPSATPSLTHDPPSLPASPHRKRTKHIEPEPSLASATTATSALHHTSAVAAGDESGTATPTPIAMSTTTAASAPAPESTTMQVELLSGNAKAPTKGSAFAAGHDLYSAADTVIPARKWALVPTDIKISVPAGTYGRVAPRSGLAYKHGIDTLAGVIDADYRGPVGVLLANLSDVDFEVKKHDRIAQLVIEKCVMADVAVVEKIEDTVRGAGGFGSTGGFGAKNGA
;
A
#
# COMPACT_ATOMS: atom_id res chain seq x y z
N MET A 1 63.00 -28.64 43.53
CA MET A 1 62.54 -28.58 42.11
C MET A 1 61.16 -29.18 42.11
N SER A 2 60.16 -28.33 42.08
CA SER A 2 58.77 -28.74 42.06
C SER A 2 58.15 -28.04 40.83
N GLU A 3 57.82 -28.76 39.83
CA GLU A 3 57.22 -28.28 38.59
C GLU A 3 55.73 -28.00 38.82
N PHE A 4 55.28 -26.78 38.58
CA PHE A 4 53.90 -26.39 38.50
C PHE A 4 53.40 -26.63 37.07
N THR A 5 52.57 -27.64 36.85
CA THR A 5 51.82 -27.83 35.64
C THR A 5 50.56 -26.96 35.70
N THR A 6 50.46 -25.96 34.84
CA THR A 6 49.24 -25.18 34.60
C THR A 6 48.44 -25.81 33.49
N ASP A 7 47.21 -26.20 33.79
CA ASP A 7 46.19 -26.68 32.84
C ASP A 7 45.49 -25.48 32.14
N PRO A 8 45.50 -25.35 30.80
CA PRO A 8 44.88 -24.25 30.07
C PRO A 8 43.56 -24.66 29.42
N SER A 9 42.58 -25.18 30.15
CA SER A 9 41.28 -25.56 29.56
C SER A 9 40.13 -25.20 30.46
N ALA A 10 39.86 -23.89 30.59
CA ALA A 10 38.59 -23.40 31.14
C ALA A 10 38.11 -22.22 30.28
N THR A 11 37.35 -22.51 29.26
CA THR A 11 36.54 -21.52 28.55
C THR A 11 35.34 -21.13 29.41
N PRO A 12 35.13 -19.82 29.73
CA PRO A 12 33.95 -19.38 30.45
C PRO A 12 32.74 -19.49 29.51
N SER A 13 31.76 -20.29 29.92
CA SER A 13 30.45 -20.34 29.30
C SER A 13 29.70 -19.05 29.59
N LEU A 14 29.56 -18.17 28.59
CA LEU A 14 28.69 -17.00 28.65
C LEU A 14 27.25 -17.48 28.47
N THR A 15 26.54 -17.69 29.56
CA THR A 15 25.08 -17.84 29.56
C THR A 15 24.45 -16.46 29.36
N HIS A 16 23.96 -16.18 28.16
CA HIS A 16 23.09 -15.04 27.90
C HIS A 16 21.67 -15.37 28.35
N ASP A 17 21.24 -14.80 29.46
CA ASP A 17 19.82 -14.76 29.78
C ASP A 17 19.11 -13.79 28.79
N PRO A 18 17.99 -14.19 28.16
CA PRO A 18 17.25 -13.30 27.31
C PRO A 18 16.66 -12.13 28.13
N PRO A 19 16.66 -10.90 27.61
CA PRO A 19 16.10 -9.76 28.31
C PRO A 19 14.61 -10.01 28.61
N SER A 20 14.19 -9.80 29.85
CA SER A 20 12.80 -9.89 30.29
C SER A 20 11.97 -8.86 29.54
N LEU A 21 10.89 -9.30 28.86
CA LEU A 21 9.95 -8.42 28.20
C LEU A 21 9.28 -7.49 29.23
N PRO A 22 9.17 -6.18 28.95
CA PRO A 22 8.44 -5.27 29.83
C PRO A 22 6.96 -5.66 29.86
N ALA A 23 6.40 -5.75 31.06
CA ALA A 23 4.98 -6.04 31.27
C ALA A 23 4.15 -4.96 30.57
N SER A 24 3.29 -5.37 29.62
CA SER A 24 2.34 -4.50 28.96
C SER A 24 1.41 -3.84 29.97
N PRO A 25 1.25 -2.52 30.00
CA PRO A 25 0.26 -1.88 30.85
C PRO A 25 -1.15 -2.29 30.41
N HIS A 26 -1.96 -2.77 31.35
CA HIS A 26 -3.35 -3.10 31.11
C HIS A 26 -4.08 -1.91 30.47
N ARG A 27 -4.64 -2.09 29.27
CA ARG A 27 -5.51 -1.12 28.61
C ARG A 27 -6.73 -0.87 29.52
N LYS A 28 -6.86 0.36 30.03
CA LYS A 28 -8.12 0.83 30.63
C LYS A 28 -9.18 0.83 29.52
N ARG A 29 -10.25 0.04 29.77
CA ARG A 29 -11.41 -0.08 28.90
C ARG A 29 -12.09 1.29 28.81
N THR A 30 -11.94 1.99 27.71
CA THR A 30 -12.69 3.21 27.39
C THR A 30 -14.13 2.81 27.12
N LYS A 31 -15.08 3.40 27.84
CA LYS A 31 -16.51 3.23 27.59
C LYS A 31 -16.83 3.74 26.18
N HIS A 32 -17.40 2.86 25.38
CA HIS A 32 -18.01 3.21 24.10
C HIS A 32 -19.25 4.06 24.39
N ILE A 33 -19.24 5.31 23.98
CA ILE A 33 -20.42 6.18 23.94
C ILE A 33 -21.01 5.99 22.55
N GLU A 34 -22.17 5.31 22.48
CA GLU A 34 -22.98 5.27 21.27
C GLU A 34 -23.56 6.66 21.00
N PRO A 35 -23.51 7.18 19.78
CA PRO A 35 -24.27 8.36 19.42
C PRO A 35 -25.75 7.99 19.24
N GLU A 36 -26.62 8.65 19.99
CA GLU A 36 -28.08 8.61 19.85
C GLU A 36 -28.49 9.08 18.44
N PRO A 37 -29.52 8.45 17.82
CA PRO A 37 -30.04 8.90 16.54
C PRO A 37 -30.91 10.14 16.73
N SER A 38 -30.43 11.28 16.21
CA SER A 38 -31.22 12.50 16.11
C SER A 38 -32.27 12.37 15.01
N LEU A 39 -33.55 12.33 15.45
CA LEU A 39 -34.72 12.52 14.62
C LEU A 39 -34.79 13.98 14.20
N ALA A 40 -34.57 14.28 12.94
CA ALA A 40 -34.95 15.58 12.35
C ALA A 40 -35.94 15.34 11.21
N SER A 41 -37.07 15.98 11.44
CA SER A 41 -38.34 16.01 10.75
C SER A 41 -38.31 16.14 9.24
N ALA A 42 -39.29 15.46 8.67
CA ALA A 42 -39.78 15.59 7.31
C ALA A 42 -40.26 17.02 7.00
N THR A 43 -39.98 17.49 5.79
CA THR A 43 -40.82 18.50 5.16
C THR A 43 -41.08 18.09 3.71
N THR A 44 -42.33 17.81 3.48
CA THR A 44 -43.02 17.53 2.23
C THR A 44 -42.97 18.76 1.32
N ALA A 45 -42.62 18.60 0.07
CA ALA A 45 -43.02 19.53 -0.97
C ALA A 45 -43.42 18.78 -2.22
N THR A 46 -44.72 18.69 -2.37
CA THR A 46 -45.47 18.29 -3.55
C THR A 46 -45.32 19.35 -4.64
N SER A 47 -45.02 18.93 -5.88
CA SER A 47 -45.40 19.75 -7.02
C SER A 47 -45.71 18.85 -8.20
N ALA A 48 -47.00 18.74 -8.45
CA ALA A 48 -47.58 18.17 -9.63
C ALA A 48 -47.55 19.19 -10.78
N LEU A 49 -47.31 18.74 -11.98
CA LEU A 49 -47.75 19.42 -13.18
C LEU A 49 -48.17 18.38 -14.23
N HIS A 50 -49.46 18.33 -14.43
CA HIS A 50 -50.13 17.70 -15.54
C HIS A 50 -49.79 18.38 -16.86
N HIS A 51 -49.65 17.62 -17.92
CA HIS A 51 -50.14 18.01 -19.24
C HIS A 51 -50.82 16.85 -19.95
N THR A 52 -52.12 17.05 -20.09
CA THR A 52 -53.05 16.35 -21.00
C THR A 52 -52.93 16.93 -22.41
N SER A 53 -53.12 16.09 -23.40
CA SER A 53 -53.85 16.31 -24.68
C SER A 53 -53.67 15.08 -25.57
N ALA A 54 -54.65 14.37 -25.81
CA ALA A 54 -55.89 14.45 -26.60
C ALA A 54 -55.73 13.82 -27.99
N VAL A 55 -56.35 12.70 -28.10
CA VAL A 55 -57.22 12.10 -29.16
C VAL A 55 -57.04 12.55 -30.60
N ALA A 56 -56.87 11.57 -31.49
CA ALA A 56 -57.62 11.51 -32.75
C ALA A 56 -57.72 10.05 -33.24
N ALA A 57 -58.92 9.59 -33.47
CA ALA A 57 -59.27 8.30 -34.04
C ALA A 57 -59.11 8.29 -35.56
N GLY A 58 -58.84 7.12 -36.12
CA GLY A 58 -58.85 6.88 -37.55
C GLY A 58 -58.81 5.37 -37.79
N ASP A 59 -59.91 4.85 -38.25
CA ASP A 59 -60.31 3.48 -38.54
C ASP A 59 -59.65 2.97 -39.81
N GLU A 60 -59.64 1.66 -39.95
CA GLU A 60 -59.68 0.80 -41.10
C GLU A 60 -58.55 -0.24 -41.27
N SER A 61 -58.97 -1.48 -40.95
CA SER A 61 -58.97 -2.72 -41.77
C SER A 61 -57.71 -3.18 -42.51
N GLY A 62 -57.24 -4.33 -42.13
CA GLY A 62 -56.79 -5.27 -43.18
C GLY A 62 -55.47 -6.01 -42.91
N THR A 63 -55.64 -7.27 -42.44
CA THR A 63 -54.94 -8.46 -42.95
C THR A 63 -53.42 -8.71 -42.54
N ALA A 64 -53.29 -9.90 -41.96
CA ALA A 64 -52.12 -10.77 -41.97
C ALA A 64 -50.92 -10.40 -41.09
N THR A 65 -50.90 -11.10 -39.97
CA THR A 65 -49.77 -11.34 -39.11
C THR A 65 -48.57 -11.98 -39.85
N PRO A 66 -47.38 -11.49 -39.65
CA PRO A 66 -46.26 -12.35 -39.33
C PRO A 66 -45.69 -12.02 -37.95
N THR A 67 -45.54 -13.03 -37.18
CA THR A 67 -44.89 -13.08 -35.89
C THR A 67 -43.50 -12.40 -35.95
N PRO A 68 -43.20 -11.37 -35.16
CA PRO A 68 -41.82 -10.89 -35.06
C PRO A 68 -41.02 -11.86 -34.20
N ILE A 69 -40.04 -12.48 -34.82
CA ILE A 69 -38.94 -13.14 -34.14
C ILE A 69 -38.29 -12.11 -33.24
N ALA A 70 -38.37 -12.32 -31.93
CA ALA A 70 -37.64 -11.53 -30.95
C ALA A 70 -36.14 -11.70 -31.23
N MET A 71 -35.53 -10.73 -31.90
CA MET A 71 -34.10 -10.57 -31.91
C MET A 71 -33.69 -10.22 -30.50
N SER A 72 -33.15 -11.21 -29.79
CA SER A 72 -32.37 -10.96 -28.58
C SER A 72 -31.22 -10.04 -28.96
N THR A 73 -31.34 -8.76 -28.62
CA THR A 73 -30.21 -7.85 -28.64
C THR A 73 -29.24 -8.33 -27.58
N THR A 74 -28.29 -9.16 -28.01
CA THR A 74 -27.08 -9.42 -27.22
C THR A 74 -26.40 -8.06 -27.03
N THR A 75 -26.55 -7.49 -25.87
CA THR A 75 -25.77 -6.31 -25.46
C THR A 75 -24.31 -6.74 -25.55
N ALA A 76 -23.65 -6.34 -26.63
CA ALA A 76 -22.19 -6.50 -26.74
C ALA A 76 -21.58 -5.85 -25.54
N ALA A 77 -21.01 -6.65 -24.61
CA ALA A 77 -20.20 -6.14 -23.54
C ALA A 77 -19.09 -5.30 -24.20
N SER A 78 -19.16 -3.99 -23.97
CA SER A 78 -18.10 -3.06 -24.39
C SER A 78 -16.78 -3.61 -23.88
N ALA A 79 -15.83 -3.87 -24.78
CA ALA A 79 -14.47 -4.22 -24.38
C ALA A 79 -14.00 -3.17 -23.37
N PRO A 80 -13.36 -3.57 -22.27
CA PRO A 80 -12.84 -2.61 -21.29
C PRO A 80 -11.92 -1.63 -22.02
N ALA A 81 -12.13 -0.34 -21.77
CA ALA A 81 -11.26 0.70 -22.30
C ALA A 81 -9.81 0.37 -21.92
N PRO A 82 -8.82 0.64 -22.78
CA PRO A 82 -7.43 0.35 -22.46
C PRO A 82 -7.09 1.03 -21.12
N GLU A 83 -6.64 0.22 -20.15
CA GLU A 83 -6.26 0.73 -18.84
C GLU A 83 -5.17 1.79 -19.00
N SER A 84 -5.43 3.00 -18.50
CA SER A 84 -4.44 4.07 -18.51
C SER A 84 -3.20 3.61 -17.74
N THR A 85 -2.06 3.60 -18.41
CA THR A 85 -0.75 3.33 -17.78
C THR A 85 -0.12 4.58 -17.17
N THR A 86 -0.86 5.69 -17.14
CA THR A 86 -0.35 6.99 -16.70
C THR A 86 -0.68 7.23 -15.24
N MET A 87 0.35 7.52 -14.44
CA MET A 87 0.22 8.06 -13.10
C MET A 87 -0.01 9.56 -13.18
N GLN A 88 -1.03 10.07 -12.50
CA GLN A 88 -1.27 11.50 -12.35
C GLN A 88 -0.56 12.04 -11.11
N VAL A 89 -0.04 13.26 -11.19
CA VAL A 89 0.66 13.92 -10.09
C VAL A 89 0.17 15.37 -9.97
N GLU A 90 -0.23 15.75 -8.75
CA GLU A 90 -0.56 17.12 -8.37
C GLU A 90 0.59 17.68 -7.52
N LEU A 91 1.10 18.85 -7.86
CA LEU A 91 2.09 19.58 -7.07
C LEU A 91 1.37 20.51 -6.11
N LEU A 92 1.61 20.34 -4.79
CA LEU A 92 0.88 21.06 -3.73
C LEU A 92 1.53 22.36 -3.31
N SER A 93 2.81 22.56 -3.66
CA SER A 93 3.55 23.79 -3.34
C SER A 93 4.58 24.12 -4.41
N GLY A 94 5.17 25.32 -4.35
CA GLY A 94 6.30 25.71 -5.17
C GLY A 94 7.61 24.95 -4.87
N ASN A 95 7.66 24.21 -3.77
CA ASN A 95 8.79 23.36 -3.39
C ASN A 95 8.64 21.93 -3.91
N ALA A 96 7.44 21.54 -4.35
CA ALA A 96 7.18 20.21 -4.89
C ALA A 96 7.92 20.01 -6.21
N LYS A 97 8.35 18.77 -6.44
CA LYS A 97 8.97 18.36 -7.71
C LYS A 97 8.33 17.06 -8.18
N ALA A 98 7.92 17.06 -9.47
CA ALA A 98 7.33 15.86 -10.06
C ALA A 98 8.33 14.70 -10.03
N PRO A 99 7.86 13.45 -9.75
CA PRO A 99 8.71 12.26 -9.82
C PRO A 99 9.30 12.07 -11.21
N THR A 100 10.57 11.67 -11.28
CA THR A 100 11.26 11.46 -12.57
C THR A 100 11.94 10.08 -12.63
N LYS A 101 12.02 9.50 -13.81
CA LYS A 101 12.82 8.30 -14.04
C LYS A 101 14.28 8.63 -14.27
N GLY A 102 15.18 7.87 -13.64
CA GLY A 102 16.62 8.01 -13.86
C GLY A 102 17.08 7.49 -15.24
N SER A 103 16.32 6.60 -15.87
CA SER A 103 16.51 6.09 -17.22
C SER A 103 15.18 5.61 -17.81
N ALA A 104 15.13 5.37 -19.12
CA ALA A 104 13.92 4.92 -19.80
C ALA A 104 13.38 3.58 -19.23
N PHE A 105 14.26 2.72 -18.74
CA PHE A 105 13.93 1.41 -18.18
C PHE A 105 13.98 1.36 -16.65
N ALA A 106 14.12 2.50 -15.95
CA ALA A 106 14.06 2.52 -14.51
C ALA A 106 12.68 2.04 -14.03
N ALA A 107 12.66 1.10 -13.08
CA ALA A 107 11.42 0.60 -12.49
C ALA A 107 10.71 1.68 -11.67
N GLY A 108 11.47 2.48 -10.93
CA GLY A 108 10.97 3.51 -10.04
C GLY A 108 11.16 4.93 -10.58
N HIS A 109 10.31 5.81 -10.09
CA HIS A 109 10.42 7.26 -10.27
C HIS A 109 11.05 7.86 -9.02
N ASP A 110 12.14 8.61 -9.14
CA ASP A 110 12.76 9.32 -8.01
C ASP A 110 11.75 10.28 -7.36
N LEU A 111 11.63 10.20 -6.02
CA LEU A 111 10.88 11.14 -5.19
C LEU A 111 11.83 12.16 -4.58
N TYR A 112 11.39 13.41 -4.54
CA TYR A 112 12.18 14.54 -4.09
C TYR A 112 11.65 15.10 -2.78
N SER A 113 12.56 15.49 -1.88
CA SER A 113 12.19 16.25 -0.68
C SER A 113 11.69 17.64 -1.06
N ALA A 114 10.60 18.09 -0.43
CA ALA A 114 10.10 19.44 -0.54
C ALA A 114 10.70 20.40 0.51
N ALA A 115 11.41 19.87 1.51
CA ALA A 115 11.99 20.65 2.62
C ALA A 115 13.32 20.08 3.07
N ASP A 116 14.13 20.91 3.71
CA ASP A 116 15.28 20.46 4.48
C ASP A 116 14.80 19.66 5.69
N THR A 117 15.41 18.51 5.95
CA THR A 117 15.02 17.60 7.05
C THR A 117 16.25 16.88 7.57
N VAL A 118 16.35 16.70 8.88
CA VAL A 118 17.37 15.86 9.50
C VAL A 118 16.76 14.54 9.93
N ILE A 119 17.37 13.43 9.55
CA ILE A 119 17.01 12.10 10.02
C ILE A 119 18.02 11.71 11.11
N PRO A 120 17.66 11.79 12.39
CA PRO A 120 18.62 11.56 13.47
C PRO A 120 19.17 10.14 13.45
N ALA A 121 20.39 9.97 13.93
CA ALA A 121 21.05 8.67 14.07
C ALA A 121 20.14 7.65 14.79
N ARG A 122 20.01 6.44 14.26
CA ARG A 122 19.19 5.37 14.81
C ARG A 122 17.70 5.70 14.98
N LYS A 123 17.20 6.69 14.23
CA LYS A 123 15.81 7.15 14.26
C LYS A 123 15.20 7.19 12.87
N TRP A 124 13.99 7.71 12.80
CA TRP A 124 13.30 7.94 11.54
C TRP A 124 12.64 9.32 11.54
N ALA A 125 12.39 9.84 10.35
CA ALA A 125 11.67 11.08 10.16
C ALA A 125 10.82 11.02 8.89
N LEU A 126 9.67 11.69 8.91
CA LEU A 126 8.82 11.87 7.75
C LEU A 126 9.35 13.07 6.95
N VAL A 127 9.70 12.82 5.68
CA VAL A 127 10.16 13.84 4.73
C VAL A 127 9.02 14.18 3.78
N PRO A 128 8.54 15.44 3.73
CA PRO A 128 7.48 15.84 2.82
C PRO A 128 7.98 15.86 1.38
N THR A 129 7.11 15.50 0.44
CA THR A 129 7.36 15.63 -1.00
C THR A 129 6.49 16.71 -1.65
N ASP A 130 5.45 17.15 -0.95
CA ASP A 130 4.44 18.09 -1.40
C ASP A 130 3.79 17.71 -2.75
N ILE A 131 3.62 16.40 -2.98
CA ILE A 131 2.85 15.91 -4.13
C ILE A 131 1.67 15.05 -3.65
N LYS A 132 0.63 14.98 -4.48
CA LYS A 132 -0.37 13.91 -4.47
C LYS A 132 -0.26 13.10 -5.73
N ILE A 133 -0.66 11.84 -5.67
CA ILE A 133 -0.65 10.94 -6.83
C ILE A 133 -1.98 10.22 -6.99
N SER A 134 -2.26 9.82 -8.23
CA SER A 134 -3.27 8.84 -8.57
C SER A 134 -2.61 7.79 -9.46
N VAL A 135 -2.59 6.55 -9.01
CA VAL A 135 -1.98 5.43 -9.75
C VAL A 135 -3.01 4.79 -10.69
N PRO A 136 -2.58 4.08 -11.75
CA PRO A 136 -3.47 3.33 -12.63
C PRO A 136 -4.31 2.28 -11.87
N ALA A 137 -5.50 1.98 -12.39
CA ALA A 137 -6.35 0.92 -11.83
C ALA A 137 -5.63 -0.44 -11.80
N GLY A 138 -5.90 -1.26 -10.78
CA GLY A 138 -5.24 -2.57 -10.59
C GLY A 138 -3.77 -2.47 -10.16
N THR A 139 -3.30 -1.28 -9.73
CA THR A 139 -1.96 -1.06 -9.21
C THR A 139 -2.00 -0.34 -7.87
N TYR A 140 -0.87 -0.32 -7.19
CA TYR A 140 -0.60 0.54 -6.05
C TYR A 140 0.76 1.21 -6.19
N GLY A 141 1.01 2.26 -5.43
CA GLY A 141 2.32 2.89 -5.36
C GLY A 141 3.16 2.30 -4.23
N ARG A 142 4.38 1.85 -4.52
CA ARG A 142 5.33 1.43 -3.50
C ARG A 142 6.50 2.40 -3.42
N VAL A 143 6.63 3.07 -2.29
CA VAL A 143 7.84 3.84 -1.95
C VAL A 143 8.92 2.86 -1.52
N ALA A 144 10.02 2.85 -2.27
CA ALA A 144 11.15 1.96 -2.03
C ALA A 144 12.43 2.77 -1.78
N PRO A 145 13.40 2.22 -1.02
CA PRO A 145 14.65 2.89 -0.77
C PRO A 145 15.47 3.04 -2.05
N ARG A 146 16.36 4.02 -2.08
CA ARG A 146 17.36 4.15 -3.12
C ARG A 146 18.62 3.38 -2.72
N SER A 147 19.10 2.52 -3.60
CA SER A 147 20.29 1.68 -3.34
C SER A 147 21.52 2.48 -2.87
N GLY A 148 21.75 3.65 -3.45
CA GLY A 148 22.86 4.52 -3.06
C GLY A 148 22.74 5.08 -1.64
N LEU A 149 21.54 5.44 -1.20
CA LEU A 149 21.30 5.92 0.17
C LEU A 149 21.40 4.75 1.17
N ALA A 150 20.83 3.61 0.83
CA ALA A 150 20.90 2.42 1.67
C ALA A 150 22.36 1.96 1.87
N TYR A 151 23.11 1.78 0.78
CA TYR A 151 24.46 1.26 0.83
C TYR A 151 25.47 2.20 1.49
N LYS A 152 25.40 3.51 1.16
CA LYS A 152 26.42 4.48 1.63
C LYS A 152 26.10 5.09 2.98
N HIS A 153 24.83 5.21 3.32
CA HIS A 153 24.40 5.98 4.49
C HIS A 153 23.49 5.19 5.43
N GLY A 154 23.15 3.95 5.11
CA GLY A 154 22.26 3.16 5.94
C GLY A 154 20.83 3.71 6.01
N ILE A 155 20.38 4.42 4.97
CA ILE A 155 19.03 5.01 4.91
C ILE A 155 18.08 4.06 4.22
N ASP A 156 16.98 3.73 4.89
CA ASP A 156 15.92 2.86 4.40
C ASP A 156 14.56 3.59 4.43
N THR A 157 13.53 3.00 3.84
CA THR A 157 12.16 3.49 3.88
C THR A 157 11.30 2.61 4.77
N LEU A 158 10.46 3.23 5.60
CA LEU A 158 9.44 2.55 6.39
C LEU A 158 8.06 2.80 5.76
N ALA A 159 7.09 1.90 6.05
CA ALA A 159 5.77 1.92 5.41
C ALA A 159 5.91 1.77 3.88
N GLY A 160 5.33 2.64 3.10
CA GLY A 160 5.62 2.73 1.65
C GLY A 160 4.52 2.19 0.75
N VAL A 161 3.41 1.68 1.27
CA VAL A 161 2.24 1.32 0.46
C VAL A 161 1.36 2.56 0.30
N ILE A 162 1.06 2.91 -0.95
CA ILE A 162 0.15 3.99 -1.33
C ILE A 162 -0.99 3.35 -2.10
N ASP A 163 -2.16 3.28 -1.46
CA ASP A 163 -3.34 2.67 -2.05
C ASP A 163 -3.84 3.45 -3.27
N ALA A 164 -4.50 2.74 -4.20
CA ALA A 164 -4.96 3.33 -5.46
C ALA A 164 -5.97 4.46 -5.25
N ASP A 165 -6.73 4.45 -4.17
CA ASP A 165 -7.72 5.44 -3.79
C ASP A 165 -7.21 6.50 -2.80
N TYR A 166 -5.95 6.42 -2.35
CA TYR A 166 -5.36 7.47 -1.50
C TYR A 166 -5.19 8.78 -2.28
N ARG A 167 -5.64 9.88 -1.69
CA ARG A 167 -5.60 11.24 -2.28
C ARG A 167 -4.98 12.27 -1.34
N GLY A 168 -4.29 11.84 -0.30
CA GLY A 168 -3.54 12.73 0.57
C GLY A 168 -2.14 13.06 0.03
N PRO A 169 -1.41 13.97 0.69
CA PRO A 169 -0.03 14.27 0.36
C PRO A 169 0.88 13.06 0.60
N VAL A 170 1.80 12.80 -0.31
CA VAL A 170 2.78 11.73 -0.20
C VAL A 170 3.94 12.20 0.67
N GLY A 171 4.19 11.51 1.76
CA GLY A 171 5.39 11.67 2.59
C GLY A 171 6.25 10.42 2.51
N VAL A 172 7.56 10.59 2.67
CA VAL A 172 8.52 9.48 2.71
C VAL A 172 9.03 9.34 4.13
N LEU A 173 8.73 8.21 4.78
CA LEU A 173 9.24 7.91 6.11
C LEU A 173 10.62 7.24 5.96
N LEU A 174 11.68 8.00 6.22
CA LEU A 174 13.06 7.52 6.15
C LEU A 174 13.55 7.04 7.52
N ALA A 175 14.17 5.87 7.55
CA ALA A 175 14.89 5.33 8.70
C ALA A 175 16.40 5.50 8.49
N ASN A 176 17.09 5.98 9.53
CA ASN A 176 18.53 6.08 9.56
C ASN A 176 19.10 4.95 10.45
N LEU A 177 19.73 3.97 9.85
CA LEU A 177 20.34 2.83 10.53
C LEU A 177 21.81 3.09 10.96
N SER A 178 22.34 4.29 10.62
CA SER A 178 23.72 4.68 10.96
C SER A 178 23.79 5.37 12.33
N ASP A 179 25.01 5.59 12.81
CA ASP A 179 25.29 6.25 14.09
C ASP A 179 25.46 7.78 13.95
N VAL A 180 25.26 8.33 12.75
CA VAL A 180 25.38 9.77 12.48
C VAL A 180 24.08 10.30 11.90
N ASP A 181 23.75 11.55 12.20
CA ASP A 181 22.59 12.23 11.62
C ASP A 181 22.74 12.32 10.09
N PHE A 182 21.63 12.15 9.38
CA PHE A 182 21.59 12.27 7.93
C PHE A 182 20.79 13.50 7.53
N GLU A 183 21.46 14.45 6.88
CA GLU A 183 20.83 15.67 6.37
C GLU A 183 20.26 15.44 4.99
N VAL A 184 18.97 15.74 4.82
CA VAL A 184 18.26 15.83 3.55
C VAL A 184 18.08 17.31 3.22
N LYS A 185 18.49 17.73 2.04
CA LYS A 185 18.20 19.06 1.53
C LYS A 185 17.01 19.05 0.60
N LYS A 186 16.33 20.19 0.50
CA LYS A 186 15.24 20.36 -0.43
C LYS A 186 15.68 19.95 -1.84
N HIS A 187 14.83 19.20 -2.53
CA HIS A 187 15.05 18.63 -3.86
C HIS A 187 16.07 17.50 -3.94
N ASP A 188 16.56 17.00 -2.80
CA ASP A 188 17.29 15.74 -2.80
C ASP A 188 16.38 14.58 -3.20
N ARG A 189 16.94 13.62 -3.90
CA ARG A 189 16.26 12.36 -4.24
C ARG A 189 16.32 11.42 -3.05
N ILE A 190 15.20 11.24 -2.37
CA ILE A 190 15.12 10.56 -1.06
C ILE A 190 14.64 9.13 -1.14
N ALA A 191 13.85 8.79 -2.15
CA ALA A 191 13.28 7.46 -2.35
C ALA A 191 12.95 7.27 -3.83
N GLN A 192 12.38 6.12 -4.18
CA GLN A 192 11.81 5.87 -5.49
C GLN A 192 10.38 5.33 -5.35
N LEU A 193 9.49 5.75 -6.23
CA LEU A 193 8.11 5.29 -6.35
C LEU A 193 8.02 4.27 -7.46
N VAL A 194 7.65 3.04 -7.14
CA VAL A 194 7.39 1.95 -8.09
C VAL A 194 5.88 1.75 -8.17
N ILE A 195 5.34 1.60 -9.38
CA ILE A 195 3.94 1.26 -9.61
C ILE A 195 3.87 -0.25 -9.84
N GLU A 196 3.22 -0.95 -8.93
CA GLU A 196 3.15 -2.42 -8.92
C GLU A 196 1.71 -2.89 -9.10
N LYS A 197 1.53 -3.98 -9.84
CA LYS A 197 0.22 -4.63 -9.95
C LYS A 197 -0.14 -5.31 -8.64
N CYS A 198 -1.40 -5.27 -8.27
CA CYS A 198 -1.93 -5.99 -7.13
C CYS A 198 -3.28 -6.62 -7.46
N VAL A 199 -3.60 -7.70 -6.76
CA VAL A 199 -4.91 -8.35 -6.83
C VAL A 199 -5.72 -7.87 -5.64
N MET A 200 -6.91 -7.34 -5.91
CA MET A 200 -7.89 -6.96 -4.88
C MET A 200 -8.70 -8.21 -4.53
N ALA A 201 -8.16 -9.03 -3.63
CA ALA A 201 -8.80 -10.28 -3.23
C ALA A 201 -9.80 -10.06 -2.11
N ASP A 202 -10.99 -10.65 -2.24
CA ASP A 202 -11.96 -10.74 -1.15
C ASP A 202 -11.49 -11.75 -0.09
N VAL A 203 -11.85 -11.52 1.16
CA VAL A 203 -11.53 -12.43 2.26
C VAL A 203 -12.72 -13.36 2.50
N ALA A 204 -12.49 -14.66 2.32
CA ALA A 204 -13.43 -15.71 2.72
C ALA A 204 -12.89 -16.44 3.96
N VAL A 205 -13.67 -16.47 5.04
CA VAL A 205 -13.35 -17.27 6.22
C VAL A 205 -13.80 -18.69 5.98
N VAL A 206 -12.87 -19.65 6.05
CA VAL A 206 -13.11 -21.08 5.87
C VAL A 206 -12.72 -21.86 7.12
N GLU A 207 -13.33 -23.00 7.34
CA GLU A 207 -12.98 -23.86 8.50
C GLU A 207 -11.59 -24.48 8.35
N LYS A 208 -11.19 -24.80 7.13
CA LYS A 208 -9.89 -25.40 6.83
C LYS A 208 -9.39 -24.94 5.46
N ILE A 209 -8.08 -24.63 5.37
CA ILE A 209 -7.38 -24.41 4.11
C ILE A 209 -6.75 -25.74 3.71
N GLU A 210 -6.80 -26.06 2.43
CA GLU A 210 -6.25 -27.30 1.87
C GLU A 210 -4.73 -27.40 2.14
N ASP A 211 -4.28 -28.63 2.44
CA ASP A 211 -2.88 -28.92 2.70
C ASP A 211 -2.07 -28.84 1.39
N THR A 212 -0.84 -28.35 1.47
CA THR A 212 0.08 -28.28 0.34
C THR A 212 1.33 -29.12 0.60
N VAL A 213 2.11 -29.41 -0.45
CA VAL A 213 3.39 -30.13 -0.34
C VAL A 213 4.36 -29.44 0.63
N ARG A 214 4.32 -28.12 0.72
CA ARG A 214 5.16 -27.34 1.65
C ARG A 214 4.59 -27.35 3.07
N GLY A 215 3.29 -27.48 3.24
CA GLY A 215 2.62 -27.42 4.53
C GLY A 215 3.03 -26.20 5.35
N ALA A 216 3.32 -26.40 6.62
CA ALA A 216 3.79 -25.37 7.56
C ALA A 216 5.29 -25.04 7.47
N GLY A 217 6.01 -25.58 6.50
CA GLY A 217 7.45 -25.35 6.33
C GLY A 217 7.77 -23.89 6.04
N GLY A 218 8.47 -23.22 6.97
CA GLY A 218 8.92 -21.81 6.86
C GLY A 218 10.33 -21.65 7.43
N PHE A 219 10.81 -20.40 7.48
CA PHE A 219 12.06 -19.99 8.14
C PHE A 219 13.28 -20.90 7.89
N GLY A 220 13.52 -21.28 6.62
CA GLY A 220 14.67 -22.10 6.25
C GLY A 220 14.40 -23.61 6.18
N SER A 221 13.12 -24.06 6.25
CA SER A 221 12.75 -25.47 6.12
C SER A 221 13.17 -26.12 4.79
N THR A 222 13.48 -25.30 3.77
CA THR A 222 13.98 -25.74 2.45
C THR A 222 15.52 -25.84 2.37
N GLY A 223 16.21 -25.71 3.50
CA GLY A 223 17.67 -25.66 3.57
C GLY A 223 18.22 -24.23 3.46
N GLY A 224 19.35 -23.97 4.08
CA GLY A 224 20.00 -22.66 4.13
C GLY A 224 21.44 -22.77 4.60
N PHE A 225 22.06 -21.64 4.93
CA PHE A 225 23.40 -21.59 5.47
C PHE A 225 23.54 -22.47 6.72
N GLY A 226 24.43 -23.46 6.70
CA GLY A 226 24.74 -24.30 7.86
C GLY A 226 24.12 -25.71 7.85
N ALA A 227 23.33 -26.12 6.87
CA ALA A 227 23.01 -27.53 6.67
C ALA A 227 24.29 -28.28 6.25
N LYS A 228 25.08 -28.75 7.22
CA LYS A 228 26.10 -29.76 6.97
C LYS A 228 25.35 -31.04 6.60
N ASN A 229 25.43 -31.43 5.34
CA ASN A 229 25.06 -32.77 4.92
C ASN A 229 25.93 -33.73 5.75
N GLY A 230 25.34 -34.30 6.81
CA GLY A 230 25.95 -35.42 7.53
C GLY A 230 26.03 -36.61 6.57
N ALA A 231 27.24 -37.02 6.29
CA ALA A 231 27.55 -38.29 5.64
C ALA A 231 27.21 -39.46 6.55
#